data_15e109722b2a57f067c75a588c487108
#
_entry.id   15e109722b2a57f067c75a588c487108
#
_cell.length_a   1.000
_cell.length_b   1.000
_cell.length_c   1.000
_cell.angle_alpha   90.00
_cell.angle_beta   90.00
_cell.angle_gamma   90.00
#
_symmetry.space_group_name_H-M   'P 1'
#
loop_
_entity.id
_entity.type
_entity.pdbx_description
1 polymer ?
#
loop_
_entity_poly.entity_id
_entity_poly.type
_entity_poly.pdbx_seq_one_letter_code
_entity_poly.pdbx_strand_id
1 'polypeptide(L)' 'GADAGEADAGLSAPMPGTILEILVSQGDKVVSGQALLVMEAMKMEHRITAPKDGIIETIHFQVGERCEQGDALITMADE' A
#
# COMPACT_ATOMS: atom_id res chain seq x y z
N GLY A 1 -15.10 -1.37 -5.15
CA GLY A 1 -14.92 -1.21 -5.16
C GLY A 1 -14.84 -0.84 -5.18
N ALA A 2 -14.88 -0.93 -5.29
CA ALA A 2 -14.65 -0.57 -5.31
C ALA A 2 -14.46 -0.10 -5.20
N ASP A 3 -14.37 -0.01 -5.25
CA ASP A 3 -14.08 0.43 -5.26
C ASP A 3 -13.61 1.05 -5.28
N ALA A 4 -13.74 1.18 -5.29
CA ALA A 4 -13.29 1.73 -5.38
C ALA A 4 -12.71 2.36 -5.31
N GLY A 5 -12.73 2.31 -5.31
CA GLY A 5 -12.15 2.91 -5.30
C GLY A 5 -11.69 3.43 -5.23
N GLU A 6 -11.81 3.31 -5.30
CA GLU A 6 -11.34 3.84 -5.36
C GLU A 6 -10.65 4.24 -5.66
N ALA A 7 -11.20 3.95 -6.13
CA ALA A 7 -10.36 4.67 -6.55
C ALA A 7 -9.68 5.51 -6.21
N ASP A 8 -9.91 5.63 -5.63
CA ASP A 8 -9.07 6.59 -5.41
C ASP A 8 -7.74 6.09 -5.50
N ALA A 9 -6.85 6.86 -5.61
CA ALA A 9 -5.50 6.55 -5.87
C ALA A 9 -4.76 6.03 -4.68
N GLY A 10 -5.44 5.62 -3.68
CA GLY A 10 -4.82 5.17 -2.44
C GLY A 10 -4.90 3.68 -2.25
N LEU A 11 -4.01 3.19 -1.43
CA LEU A 11 -4.01 1.81 -0.99
C LEU A 11 -4.24 1.80 0.50
N SER A 12 -5.21 1.02 0.95
CA SER A 12 -5.58 0.95 2.36
C SER A 12 -5.22 -0.40 2.94
N ALA A 13 -5.01 -0.43 4.24
CA ALA A 13 -4.75 -1.68 4.93
C ALA A 13 -6.02 -2.53 4.93
N PRO A 14 -5.93 -3.79 4.48
CA PRO A 14 -7.10 -4.67 4.47
C PRO A 14 -7.45 -5.17 5.87
N MET A 15 -6.52 -5.06 6.81
CA MET A 15 -6.72 -5.52 8.17
C MET A 15 -5.64 -4.89 9.04
N PRO A 16 -5.83 -4.87 10.38
CA PRO A 16 -4.78 -4.33 11.25
C PRO A 16 -3.53 -5.18 11.18
N GLY A 17 -2.38 -4.54 11.22
CA GLY A 17 -1.12 -5.26 11.17
C GLY A 17 0.07 -4.36 11.38
N THR A 18 1.24 -4.91 11.10
CA THR A 18 2.51 -4.20 11.25
C THR A 18 3.24 -4.22 9.91
N ILE A 19 3.82 -3.08 9.56
CA ILE A 19 4.57 -2.96 8.32
C ILE A 19 5.92 -3.65 8.50
N LEU A 20 6.18 -4.68 7.69
CA LEU A 20 7.43 -5.43 7.77
C LEU A 20 8.48 -4.89 6.82
N GLU A 21 8.07 -4.51 5.63
CA GLU A 21 9.04 -4.10 4.61
C GLU A 21 8.34 -3.16 3.63
N ILE A 22 9.08 -2.16 3.16
CA ILE A 22 8.59 -1.25 2.13
C ILE A 22 9.52 -1.41 0.93
N LEU A 23 8.94 -1.75 -0.21
CA LEU A 23 9.70 -2.13 -1.40
C LEU A 23 9.85 -1.01 -2.40
N VAL A 24 9.21 0.13 -2.16
CA VAL A 24 9.24 1.27 -3.09
C VAL A 24 9.51 2.53 -2.30
N SER A 25 9.81 3.60 -3.02
CA SER A 25 10.06 4.92 -2.43
C SER A 25 9.16 5.93 -3.07
N GLN A 26 8.98 7.05 -2.39
CA GLN A 26 8.22 8.17 -2.92
C GLN A 26 8.84 8.60 -4.25
N GLY A 27 7.99 8.74 -5.26
CA GLY A 27 8.43 9.11 -6.60
C GLY A 27 8.69 7.95 -7.54
N ASP A 28 8.67 6.72 -7.02
CA ASP A 28 8.91 5.54 -7.86
C ASP A 28 7.73 5.29 -8.79
N LYS A 29 8.03 4.86 -10.01
CA LYS A 29 7.01 4.39 -10.94
C LYS A 29 6.78 2.92 -10.68
N VAL A 30 5.51 2.53 -10.67
CA VAL A 30 5.12 1.15 -10.42
C VAL A 30 4.11 0.72 -11.47
N VAL A 31 4.00 -0.60 -11.64
CA VAL A 31 3.02 -1.17 -12.57
C VAL A 31 2.02 -1.99 -11.78
N SER A 32 0.86 -2.17 -12.39
CA SER A 32 -0.21 -2.97 -11.79
C SER A 32 0.33 -4.33 -11.36
N GLY A 33 0.03 -4.72 -10.13
CA GLY A 33 0.46 -6.00 -9.58
C GLY A 33 1.83 -6.00 -8.92
N GLN A 34 2.57 -4.91 -9.04
CA GLN A 34 3.89 -4.82 -8.42
C GLN A 34 3.75 -4.74 -6.91
N ALA A 35 4.55 -5.53 -6.17
CA ALA A 35 4.52 -5.49 -4.71
C ALA A 35 5.09 -4.17 -4.23
N LEU A 36 4.36 -3.50 -3.34
CA LEU A 36 4.75 -2.19 -2.82
C LEU A 36 5.27 -2.27 -1.40
N LEU A 37 4.63 -3.08 -0.57
CA LEU A 37 5.10 -3.30 0.78
C LEU A 37 4.58 -4.63 1.28
N VAL A 38 5.15 -5.09 2.39
CA VAL A 38 4.73 -6.31 3.06
C VAL A 38 4.31 -5.95 4.47
N MET A 39 3.16 -6.46 4.89
CA MET A 39 2.72 -6.27 6.26
C MET A 39 2.42 -7.62 6.88
N GLU A 40 2.54 -7.70 8.19
CA GLU A 40 2.16 -8.88 8.94
C GLU A 40 0.83 -8.64 9.63
N ALA A 41 -0.10 -9.55 9.43
CA ALA A 41 -1.39 -9.47 10.08
C ALA A 41 -1.89 -10.88 10.32
N MET A 42 -2.42 -11.13 11.53
CA MET A 42 -2.99 -12.43 11.88
C MET A 42 -1.99 -13.56 11.67
N LYS A 43 -0.73 -13.29 11.99
CA LYS A 43 0.37 -14.26 11.90
C LYS A 43 0.70 -14.67 10.47
N MET A 44 0.31 -13.87 9.50
CA MET A 44 0.61 -14.10 8.09
C MET A 44 1.18 -12.85 7.47
N GLU A 45 2.02 -13.04 6.46
CA GLU A 45 2.52 -11.92 5.69
C GLU A 45 1.58 -11.65 4.52
N HIS A 46 1.33 -10.37 4.29
CA HIS A 46 0.46 -9.94 3.20
C HIS A 46 1.22 -8.94 2.35
N ARG A 47 1.26 -9.17 1.05
CA ARG A 47 1.84 -8.21 0.12
C ARG A 47 0.76 -7.25 -0.34
N ILE A 48 1.08 -5.98 -0.26
CA ILE A 48 0.21 -4.95 -0.79
C ILE A 48 0.75 -4.61 -2.18
N THR A 49 -0.07 -4.78 -3.19
CA THR A 49 0.35 -4.61 -4.57
C THR A 49 -0.34 -3.41 -5.20
N ALA A 50 0.28 -2.88 -6.26
CA ALA A 50 -0.28 -1.74 -6.96
C ALA A 50 -1.54 -2.17 -7.71
N PRO A 51 -2.65 -1.42 -7.54
CA PRO A 51 -3.88 -1.76 -8.27
C PRO A 51 -3.83 -1.32 -9.73
N LYS A 52 -2.90 -0.45 -10.07
CA LYS A 52 -2.76 0.07 -11.43
C LYS A 52 -1.36 0.64 -11.59
N ASP A 53 -1.01 0.96 -12.82
CA ASP A 53 0.24 1.67 -13.08
C ASP A 53 0.14 3.09 -12.52
N GLY A 54 1.23 3.59 -12.02
CA GLY A 54 1.25 4.95 -11.49
C GLY A 54 2.56 5.26 -10.80
N ILE A 55 2.53 6.32 -10.01
CA ILE A 55 3.71 6.82 -9.30
C ILE A 55 3.38 6.86 -7.81
N ILE A 56 4.32 6.46 -6.99
CA ILE A 56 4.16 6.51 -5.53
C ILE A 56 4.24 7.98 -5.10
N GLU A 57 3.13 8.52 -4.63
CA GLU A 57 3.09 9.93 -4.23
C GLU A 57 3.49 10.07 -2.77
N THR A 58 2.92 9.28 -1.88
CA THR A 58 3.19 9.39 -0.45
C THR A 58 3.15 8.00 0.17
N ILE A 59 4.10 7.73 1.04
CA ILE A 59 4.10 6.51 1.86
C ILE A 59 3.79 6.97 3.28
N HIS A 60 2.68 6.50 3.83
CA HIS A 60 2.15 7.02 5.09
C HIS A 60 2.69 6.30 6.31
N PHE A 61 3.30 5.14 6.13
CA PHE A 61 3.80 4.33 7.23
C PHE A 61 5.26 3.95 6.98
N GLN A 62 5.93 3.57 8.05
CA GLN A 62 7.32 3.13 7.98
C GLN A 62 7.42 1.71 8.49
N VAL A 63 8.53 1.06 8.18
CA VAL A 63 8.80 -0.29 8.67
C VAL A 63 8.72 -0.29 10.18
N GLY A 64 7.98 -1.26 10.72
CA GLY A 64 7.80 -1.39 12.16
C GLY A 64 6.56 -0.71 12.71
N GLU A 65 5.90 0.15 11.92
CA GLU A 65 4.70 0.82 12.39
C GLU A 65 3.48 -0.08 12.27
N ARG A 66 2.52 0.12 13.18
CA ARG A 66 1.26 -0.59 13.13
C ARG A 66 0.23 0.23 12.37
N CYS A 67 -0.62 -0.46 11.62
CA CYS A 67 -1.73 0.16 10.95
C CYS A 67 -3.03 -0.52 11.34
N GLU A 68 -4.14 0.21 11.17
CA GLU A 68 -5.47 -0.32 11.42
C GLU A 68 -6.17 -0.54 10.10
N GLN A 69 -7.21 -1.35 10.13
CA GLN A 69 -8.00 -1.60 8.93
C GLN A 69 -8.50 -0.28 8.37
N GLY A 70 -8.32 -0.09 7.08
CA GLY A 70 -8.77 1.13 6.40
C GLY A 70 -7.77 2.27 6.41
N ASP A 71 -6.67 2.16 7.17
CA ASP A 71 -5.65 3.20 7.15
C ASP A 71 -5.01 3.29 5.78
N ALA A 72 -4.78 4.50 5.31
CA ALA A 72 -4.10 4.70 4.03
C ALA A 72 -2.63 4.36 4.20
N LEU A 73 -2.15 3.39 3.43
CA LEU A 73 -0.76 2.96 3.49
C LEU A 73 0.10 3.75 2.51
N ILE A 74 -0.37 3.86 1.28
CA ILE A 74 0.35 4.51 0.21
C ILE A 74 -0.65 5.27 -0.63
N THR A 75 -0.30 6.48 -1.02
CA THR A 75 -1.07 7.26 -1.98
C THR A 75 -0.32 7.24 -3.31
N MET A 76 -1.03 6.90 -4.37
CA MET A 76 -0.46 6.86 -5.71
C MET A 76 -1.02 8.01 -6.54
N ALA A 77 -0.22 8.46 -7.49
CA ALA A 77 -0.65 9.44 -8.47
C ALA A 77 -0.66 8.78 -9.84
N ASP A 78 -1.49 9.31 -10.75
CA ASP A 78 -1.49 8.84 -12.12
C ASP A 78 -0.21 9.32 -12.81
N GLU A 79 0.27 8.51 -13.73
CA GLU A 79 1.43 8.89 -14.54
C GLU A 79 1.15 10.11 -15.38
#